data_ccaf4c4ffd0a05d2b70a5730f7856a78
#
_entry.id   ccaf4c4ffd0a05d2b70a5730f7856a78
#
_cell.length_a   1.000
_cell.length_b   1.000
_cell.length_c   1.000
_cell.angle_alpha   90.00
_cell.angle_beta   90.00
_cell.angle_gamma   90.00
#
_symmetry.space_group_name_H-M   'P 1'
#
loop_
_entity.id
_entity.type
_entity.pdbx_description
1 polymer ?
#
loop_
_entity_poly.entity_id
_entity_poly.type
_entity_poly.pdbx_seq_one_letter_code
_entity_poly.pdbx_strand_id
1 'polypeptide(L)'
;MGQKVNPISNRLGIVRGWESNWFGGKNFGDNLVEDQKIRKYLNERLAKASVSRIVIERTLKLVTITICTARPGIVIGKGGQDVDKLKEELKKLYDKEIQINIFEVKKPELDANIVANNIARQVEGKIAYRRAIKMAVANTMRAGAEGIKVQITGRLNGAEMARKEMYKEGRTPLHTFRADIDYCQAEALTKVGLLGIKVWICRGEVYGKRDLTPNFSQDKNSPRGANGNNGGRKFRGKKNNNR
;
A
#
# COMPACT_ATOMS: atom_id res chain seq x y z
N MET A 1 12.44 23.43 16.16
CA MET A 1 12.25 21.95 16.08
C MET A 1 12.61 21.48 14.68
N GLY A 2 13.49 20.45 14.56
CA GLY A 2 13.89 19.89 13.28
C GLY A 2 12.71 19.22 12.53
N GLN A 3 12.82 19.18 11.21
CA GLN A 3 11.84 18.50 10.37
C GLN A 3 12.01 16.98 10.50
N LYS A 4 10.89 16.26 10.37
CA LYS A 4 10.90 14.78 10.39
C LYS A 4 11.08 14.27 8.97
N VAL A 5 12.02 13.36 8.79
CA VAL A 5 12.27 12.70 7.51
C VAL A 5 11.12 11.73 7.19
N ASN A 6 10.90 11.47 5.90
CA ASN A 6 9.92 10.48 5.46
C ASN A 6 10.36 9.08 5.91
N PRO A 7 9.54 8.36 6.69
CA PRO A 7 9.92 7.05 7.22
C PRO A 7 10.10 5.97 6.15
N ILE A 8 9.46 6.12 4.98
CA ILE A 8 9.63 5.20 3.86
C ILE A 8 11.03 5.35 3.26
N SER A 9 11.45 6.59 2.98
CA SER A 9 12.76 6.84 2.38
C SER A 9 13.91 6.37 3.26
N ASN A 10 13.79 6.51 4.58
CA ASN A 10 14.79 6.02 5.54
C ASN A 10 14.93 4.49 5.58
N ARG A 11 13.93 3.76 5.10
CA ARG A 11 13.87 2.29 5.12
C ARG A 11 14.03 1.64 3.76
N LEU A 12 14.23 2.45 2.72
CA LEU A 12 14.56 1.95 1.37
C LEU A 12 15.88 1.19 1.41
N GLY A 13 15.89 0.02 0.79
CA GLY A 13 17.07 -0.86 0.78
C GLY A 13 17.25 -1.70 2.06
N ILE A 14 16.54 -1.42 3.15
CA ILE A 14 16.64 -2.16 4.42
C ILE A 14 15.43 -3.07 4.61
N VAL A 15 14.23 -2.48 4.69
CA VAL A 15 12.96 -3.18 4.93
C VAL A 15 12.03 -3.10 3.72
N ARG A 16 12.17 -2.04 2.92
CA ARG A 16 11.29 -1.73 1.79
C ARG A 16 12.09 -1.57 0.51
N GLY A 17 11.57 -2.14 -0.59
CA GLY A 17 12.09 -1.96 -1.94
C GLY A 17 11.53 -0.71 -2.62
N TRP A 18 12.03 -0.43 -3.82
CA TRP A 18 11.58 0.67 -4.66
C TRP A 18 10.21 0.34 -5.32
N GLU A 19 9.45 1.37 -5.61
CA GLU A 19 8.19 1.24 -6.35
C GLU A 19 8.40 1.34 -7.86
N SER A 20 9.54 1.84 -8.31
CA SER A 20 9.99 1.80 -9.70
C SER A 20 11.24 0.94 -9.79
N ASN A 21 11.13 -0.22 -10.44
CA ASN A 21 12.20 -1.22 -10.56
C ASN A 21 12.67 -1.30 -12.00
N TRP A 22 13.65 -0.47 -12.36
CA TRP A 22 14.26 -0.46 -13.67
C TRP A 22 15.63 0.21 -13.62
N PHE A 23 16.45 -0.11 -14.60
CA PHE A 23 17.75 0.51 -14.79
C PHE A 23 17.62 1.57 -15.90
N GLY A 24 18.01 2.81 -15.59
CA GLY A 24 18.01 3.92 -16.54
C GLY A 24 19.43 4.26 -16.94
N GLY A 25 19.74 4.15 -18.24
CA GLY A 25 20.97 4.69 -18.81
C GLY A 25 20.86 6.20 -19.09
N LYS A 26 21.16 6.61 -20.33
CA LYS A 26 21.09 8.02 -20.75
C LYS A 26 19.68 8.64 -20.64
N ASN A 27 18.62 7.84 -20.78
CA ASN A 27 17.22 8.29 -20.78
C ASN A 27 16.56 8.21 -19.39
N PHE A 28 17.36 8.24 -18.31
CA PHE A 28 16.84 8.13 -16.94
C PHE A 28 15.81 9.21 -16.61
N GLY A 29 16.09 10.47 -16.97
CA GLY A 29 15.21 11.60 -16.70
C GLY A 29 13.84 11.47 -17.38
N ASP A 30 13.84 11.11 -18.66
CA ASP A 30 12.60 10.96 -19.45
C ASP A 30 11.75 9.82 -18.91
N ASN A 31 12.35 8.67 -18.61
CA ASN A 31 11.65 7.53 -18.00
C ASN A 31 11.04 7.88 -16.62
N LEU A 32 11.73 8.70 -15.82
CA LEU A 32 11.21 9.14 -14.52
C LEU A 32 10.00 10.06 -14.67
N VAL A 33 10.05 10.99 -15.62
CA VAL A 33 8.92 11.87 -15.95
C VAL A 33 7.72 11.05 -16.46
N GLU A 34 7.96 10.06 -17.30
CA GLU A 34 6.94 9.13 -17.76
C GLU A 34 6.28 8.39 -16.57
N ASP A 35 7.08 7.82 -15.66
CA ASP A 35 6.57 7.11 -14.48
C ASP A 35 5.69 8.02 -13.62
N GLN A 36 6.09 9.28 -13.44
CA GLN A 36 5.31 10.23 -12.66
C GLN A 36 3.97 10.56 -13.35
N LYS A 37 3.97 10.74 -14.66
CA LYS A 37 2.74 10.95 -15.44
C LYS A 37 1.80 9.74 -15.34
N ILE A 38 2.33 8.52 -15.47
CA ILE A 38 1.56 7.27 -15.32
C ILE A 38 0.92 7.21 -13.93
N ARG A 39 1.70 7.44 -12.86
CA ARG A 39 1.20 7.42 -11.48
C ARG A 39 0.09 8.46 -11.27
N LYS A 40 0.29 9.69 -11.75
CA LYS A 40 -0.70 10.77 -11.64
C LYS A 40 -2.00 10.39 -12.34
N TYR A 41 -1.92 9.97 -13.59
CA TYR A 41 -3.07 9.53 -14.37
C TYR A 41 -3.84 8.38 -13.70
N LEU A 42 -3.14 7.33 -13.26
CA LEU A 42 -3.76 6.18 -12.60
C LEU A 42 -4.39 6.56 -11.25
N ASN A 43 -3.77 7.42 -10.45
CA ASN A 43 -4.33 7.86 -9.18
C ASN A 43 -5.62 8.68 -9.37
N GLU A 44 -5.68 9.54 -10.39
CA GLU A 44 -6.88 10.31 -10.73
C GLU A 44 -8.00 9.40 -11.24
N ARG A 45 -7.69 8.51 -12.19
CA ARG A 45 -8.66 7.60 -12.82
C ARG A 45 -9.22 6.57 -11.85
N LEU A 46 -8.37 6.05 -10.96
CA LEU A 46 -8.69 4.99 -10.01
C LEU A 46 -8.97 5.52 -8.60
N ALA A 47 -9.31 6.78 -8.44
CA ALA A 47 -9.58 7.37 -7.13
C ALA A 47 -10.63 6.60 -6.31
N LYS A 48 -11.63 5.97 -6.94
CA LYS A 48 -12.68 5.17 -6.30
C LYS A 48 -12.22 3.76 -5.89
N ALA A 49 -11.17 3.24 -6.51
CA ALA A 49 -10.70 1.87 -6.31
C ALA A 49 -9.87 1.68 -5.04
N SER A 50 -9.54 2.76 -4.31
CA SER A 50 -8.68 2.71 -3.12
C SER A 50 -7.33 2.06 -3.40
N VAL A 51 -6.57 2.68 -4.30
CA VAL A 51 -5.22 2.25 -4.67
C VAL A 51 -4.28 2.41 -3.48
N SER A 52 -3.52 1.38 -3.18
CA SER A 52 -2.46 1.36 -2.15
C SER A 52 -1.17 1.92 -2.71
N ARG A 53 -0.64 1.27 -3.74
CA ARG A 53 0.61 1.64 -4.41
C ARG A 53 0.61 1.15 -5.84
N ILE A 54 1.43 1.80 -6.67
CA ILE A 54 1.64 1.46 -8.08
C ILE A 54 3.11 1.14 -8.25
N VAL A 55 3.41 -0.11 -8.63
CA VAL A 55 4.77 -0.55 -8.92
C VAL A 55 4.96 -0.61 -10.42
N ILE A 56 6.06 -0.03 -10.89
CA ILE A 56 6.39 0.06 -12.32
C ILE A 56 7.70 -0.67 -12.55
N GLU A 57 7.66 -1.66 -13.40
CA GLU A 57 8.82 -2.43 -13.86
C GLU A 57 9.01 -2.18 -15.35
N ARG A 58 10.21 -1.78 -15.75
CA ARG A 58 10.52 -1.50 -17.14
C ARG A 58 11.57 -2.48 -17.67
N THR A 59 11.23 -3.08 -18.79
CA THR A 59 12.19 -3.78 -19.65
C THR A 59 12.41 -2.97 -20.93
N LEU A 60 13.26 -3.43 -21.83
CA LEU A 60 13.58 -2.71 -23.06
C LEU A 60 12.34 -2.41 -23.92
N LYS A 61 11.38 -3.33 -24.00
CA LYS A 61 10.19 -3.22 -24.86
C LYS A 61 8.87 -3.11 -24.12
N LEU A 62 8.81 -3.60 -22.86
CA LEU A 62 7.58 -3.74 -22.09
C LEU A 62 7.65 -2.96 -20.78
N VAL A 63 6.59 -2.24 -20.47
CA VAL A 63 6.38 -1.60 -19.17
C VAL A 63 5.28 -2.35 -18.43
N THR A 64 5.64 -3.01 -17.32
CA THR A 64 4.69 -3.72 -16.48
C THR A 64 4.29 -2.83 -15.31
N ILE A 65 2.99 -2.55 -15.21
CA ILE A 65 2.42 -1.72 -14.14
C ILE A 65 1.60 -2.62 -13.24
N THR A 66 2.05 -2.78 -12.00
CA THR A 66 1.31 -3.55 -10.98
C THR A 66 0.57 -2.60 -10.06
N ILE A 67 -0.76 -2.68 -10.08
CA ILE A 67 -1.66 -1.84 -9.29
C ILE A 67 -2.12 -2.63 -8.06
N CYS A 68 -1.68 -2.21 -6.87
CA CYS A 68 -2.15 -2.77 -5.61
C CYS A 68 -3.39 -2.01 -5.15
N THR A 69 -4.53 -2.69 -5.01
CA THR A 69 -5.81 -2.08 -4.67
C THR A 69 -6.58 -2.91 -3.65
N ALA A 70 -7.41 -2.24 -2.83
CA ALA A 70 -8.34 -2.92 -1.93
C ALA A 70 -9.62 -3.40 -2.64
N ARG A 71 -9.90 -2.87 -3.85
CA ARG A 71 -11.13 -3.19 -4.60
C ARG A 71 -10.80 -3.51 -6.05
N PRO A 72 -10.26 -4.70 -6.33
CA PRO A 72 -9.83 -5.08 -7.68
C PRO A 72 -10.99 -5.07 -8.69
N GLY A 73 -12.20 -5.40 -8.26
CA GLY A 73 -13.38 -5.40 -9.13
C GLY A 73 -13.70 -4.05 -9.78
N ILE A 74 -13.38 -2.93 -9.10
CA ILE A 74 -13.58 -1.58 -9.67
C ILE A 74 -12.54 -1.27 -10.76
N VAL A 75 -11.34 -1.85 -10.65
CA VAL A 75 -10.27 -1.66 -11.64
C VAL A 75 -10.50 -2.55 -12.86
N ILE A 76 -10.93 -3.80 -12.63
CA ILE A 76 -11.17 -4.78 -13.69
C ILE A 76 -12.40 -4.39 -14.52
N GLY A 77 -13.46 -3.91 -13.85
CA GLY A 77 -14.73 -3.62 -14.49
C GLY A 77 -15.51 -4.86 -14.92
N LYS A 78 -16.59 -4.68 -15.64
CA LYS A 78 -17.40 -5.77 -16.17
C LYS A 78 -16.67 -6.49 -17.31
N GLY A 79 -16.30 -7.76 -17.10
CA GLY A 79 -15.64 -8.56 -18.13
C GLY A 79 -14.25 -8.07 -18.56
N GLY A 80 -13.55 -7.25 -17.74
CA GLY A 80 -12.20 -6.74 -18.06
C GLY A 80 -12.16 -5.48 -18.91
N GLN A 81 -13.31 -4.94 -19.33
CA GLN A 81 -13.39 -3.80 -20.25
C GLN A 81 -12.67 -2.54 -19.75
N ASP A 82 -12.70 -2.30 -18.43
CA ASP A 82 -12.09 -1.09 -17.88
C ASP A 82 -10.55 -1.20 -17.85
N VAL A 83 -9.99 -2.40 -17.67
CA VAL A 83 -8.53 -2.63 -17.80
C VAL A 83 -8.09 -2.45 -19.25
N ASP A 84 -8.87 -2.97 -20.22
CA ASP A 84 -8.53 -2.83 -21.64
C ASP A 84 -8.57 -1.36 -22.06
N LYS A 85 -9.57 -0.59 -21.62
CA LYS A 85 -9.62 0.87 -21.84
C LYS A 85 -8.42 1.58 -21.21
N LEU A 86 -8.07 1.25 -19.96
CA LEU A 86 -6.89 1.82 -19.30
C LEU A 86 -5.61 1.52 -20.09
N LYS A 87 -5.48 0.29 -20.60
CA LYS A 87 -4.35 -0.11 -21.42
C LYS A 87 -4.28 0.68 -22.73
N GLU A 88 -5.41 0.89 -23.39
CA GLU A 88 -5.50 1.71 -24.62
C GLU A 88 -5.20 3.19 -24.35
N GLU A 89 -5.76 3.76 -23.28
CA GLU A 89 -5.52 5.13 -22.87
C GLU A 89 -4.03 5.37 -22.54
N LEU A 90 -3.39 4.45 -21.84
CA LEU A 90 -1.97 4.51 -21.56
C LEU A 90 -1.10 4.32 -22.81
N LYS A 91 -1.48 3.43 -23.73
CA LYS A 91 -0.79 3.26 -25.02
C LYS A 91 -0.79 4.53 -25.88
N LYS A 92 -1.87 5.33 -25.82
CA LYS A 92 -1.93 6.62 -26.51
C LYS A 92 -0.99 7.67 -25.94
N LEU A 93 -0.60 7.51 -24.66
CA LEU A 93 0.31 8.44 -23.99
C LEU A 93 1.78 8.03 -24.12
N TYR A 94 2.05 6.76 -24.44
CA TYR A 94 3.41 6.18 -24.46
C TYR A 94 3.58 5.20 -25.60
N ASP A 95 4.68 5.30 -26.34
CA ASP A 95 5.00 4.46 -27.52
C ASP A 95 5.45 3.02 -27.18
N LYS A 96 5.41 2.62 -25.90
CA LYS A 96 5.85 1.30 -25.44
C LYS A 96 4.66 0.38 -25.17
N GLU A 97 4.90 -0.92 -25.26
CA GLU A 97 3.88 -1.89 -24.84
C GLU A 97 3.69 -1.83 -23.31
N ILE A 98 2.42 -1.81 -22.89
CA ILE A 98 2.05 -1.73 -21.48
C ILE A 98 1.28 -2.96 -21.08
N GLN A 99 1.73 -3.59 -19.99
CA GLN A 99 1.03 -4.67 -19.31
C GLN A 99 0.55 -4.18 -17.94
N ILE A 100 -0.72 -4.41 -17.63
CA ILE A 100 -1.31 -4.05 -16.33
C ILE A 100 -1.57 -5.31 -15.55
N ASN A 101 -1.00 -5.41 -14.35
CA ASN A 101 -1.26 -6.44 -13.37
C ASN A 101 -2.03 -5.84 -12.19
N ILE A 102 -3.02 -6.56 -11.67
CA ILE A 102 -3.82 -6.10 -10.54
C ILE A 102 -3.57 -7.04 -9.36
N PHE A 103 -3.24 -6.46 -8.23
CA PHE A 103 -2.98 -7.18 -6.98
C PHE A 103 -3.95 -6.71 -5.89
N GLU A 104 -4.60 -7.66 -5.22
CA GLU A 104 -5.51 -7.38 -4.12
C GLU A 104 -4.77 -7.22 -2.80
N VAL A 105 -5.07 -6.13 -2.08
CA VAL A 105 -4.58 -5.90 -0.72
C VAL A 105 -5.55 -6.55 0.27
N LYS A 106 -5.16 -7.68 0.86
CA LYS A 106 -6.01 -8.46 1.79
C LYS A 106 -6.43 -7.70 3.05
N LYS A 107 -5.54 -6.83 3.59
CA LYS A 107 -5.78 -6.04 4.80
C LYS A 107 -5.63 -4.55 4.51
N PRO A 108 -6.66 -3.89 3.97
CA PRO A 108 -6.58 -2.47 3.60
C PRO A 108 -6.40 -1.53 4.79
N GLU A 109 -6.80 -1.96 5.99
CA GLU A 109 -6.66 -1.18 7.23
C GLU A 109 -5.19 -1.05 7.70
N LEU A 110 -4.30 -1.91 7.21
CA LEU A 110 -2.86 -1.86 7.49
C LEU A 110 -2.06 -1.05 6.45
N ASP A 111 -2.74 -0.45 5.49
CA ASP A 111 -2.13 0.36 4.44
C ASP A 111 -2.37 1.85 4.69
N ALA A 112 -1.28 2.60 4.86
CA ALA A 112 -1.36 4.01 5.21
C ALA A 112 -2.03 4.86 4.13
N ASN A 113 -1.84 4.52 2.84
CA ASN A 113 -2.43 5.26 1.74
C ASN A 113 -3.95 5.10 1.71
N ILE A 114 -4.44 3.88 1.85
CA ILE A 114 -5.87 3.59 1.87
C ILE A 114 -6.55 4.26 3.07
N VAL A 115 -5.93 4.15 4.25
CA VAL A 115 -6.45 4.76 5.49
C VAL A 115 -6.48 6.29 5.39
N ALA A 116 -5.40 6.91 4.89
CA ALA A 116 -5.33 8.37 4.73
C ALA A 116 -6.41 8.88 3.75
N ASN A 117 -6.56 8.24 2.61
CA ASN A 117 -7.58 8.58 1.61
C ASN A 117 -9.00 8.35 2.13
N ASN A 118 -9.23 7.32 2.96
CA ASN A 118 -10.53 7.11 3.59
C ASN A 118 -10.88 8.20 4.58
N ILE A 119 -9.90 8.66 5.41
CA ILE A 119 -10.10 9.79 6.31
C ILE A 119 -10.39 11.06 5.50
N ALA A 120 -9.63 11.33 4.43
CA ALA A 120 -9.83 12.49 3.57
C ALA A 120 -11.25 12.54 3.01
N ARG A 121 -11.73 11.45 2.41
CA ARG A 121 -13.10 11.35 1.87
C ARG A 121 -14.18 11.54 2.93
N GLN A 122 -13.99 11.02 4.15
CA GLN A 122 -14.94 11.21 5.24
C GLN A 122 -15.01 12.68 5.68
N VAL A 123 -13.86 13.36 5.73
CA VAL A 123 -13.79 14.78 6.07
C VAL A 123 -14.42 15.65 4.98
N GLU A 124 -14.17 15.34 3.70
CA GLU A 124 -14.84 15.97 2.55
C GLU A 124 -16.36 15.75 2.59
N GLY A 125 -16.80 14.55 3.01
CA GLY A 125 -18.18 14.19 3.25
C GLY A 125 -18.81 14.83 4.50
N LYS A 126 -18.14 15.85 5.11
CA LYS A 126 -18.59 16.61 6.29
C LYS A 126 -18.72 15.78 7.57
N ILE A 127 -18.09 14.62 7.67
CA ILE A 127 -17.96 13.88 8.92
C ILE A 127 -16.97 14.62 9.82
N ALA A 128 -17.29 14.75 11.12
CA ALA A 128 -16.37 15.35 12.07
C ALA A 128 -15.02 14.64 12.07
N TYR A 129 -13.92 15.36 11.82
CA TYR A 129 -12.58 14.80 11.69
C TYR A 129 -12.17 13.95 12.90
N ARG A 130 -12.59 14.32 14.12
CA ARG A 130 -12.33 13.54 15.34
C ARG A 130 -12.95 12.15 15.29
N ARG A 131 -14.17 12.04 14.77
CA ARG A 131 -14.89 10.77 14.61
C ARG A 131 -14.21 9.92 13.54
N ALA A 132 -13.88 10.53 12.40
CA ALA A 132 -13.19 9.85 11.29
C ALA A 132 -11.83 9.27 11.73
N ILE A 133 -11.02 10.06 12.45
CA ILE A 133 -9.72 9.62 12.95
C ILE A 133 -9.86 8.50 13.98
N LYS A 134 -10.75 8.66 14.99
CA LYS A 134 -10.96 7.62 16.01
C LYS A 134 -11.41 6.30 15.39
N MET A 135 -12.31 6.34 14.43
CA MET A 135 -12.76 5.15 13.70
C MET A 135 -11.62 4.48 12.92
N ALA A 136 -10.82 5.27 12.21
CA ALA A 136 -9.66 4.77 11.48
C ALA A 136 -8.63 4.12 12.41
N VAL A 137 -8.31 4.76 13.54
CA VAL A 137 -7.38 4.23 14.56
C VAL A 137 -7.90 2.91 15.12
N ALA A 138 -9.16 2.85 15.54
CA ALA A 138 -9.76 1.62 16.08
C ALA A 138 -9.75 0.46 15.06
N ASN A 139 -10.07 0.74 13.79
CA ASN A 139 -10.05 -0.27 12.74
C ASN A 139 -8.65 -0.80 12.46
N THR A 140 -7.65 0.09 12.39
CA THR A 140 -6.26 -0.30 12.16
C THR A 140 -5.70 -1.13 13.32
N MET A 141 -6.00 -0.77 14.58
CA MET A 141 -5.59 -1.56 15.74
C MET A 141 -6.28 -2.93 15.76
N ARG A 142 -7.56 -3.00 15.40
CA ARG A 142 -8.30 -4.27 15.27
C ARG A 142 -7.75 -5.16 14.16
N ALA A 143 -7.24 -4.59 13.06
CA ALA A 143 -6.60 -5.32 11.98
C ALA A 143 -5.23 -5.92 12.35
N GLY A 144 -4.68 -5.57 13.54
CA GLY A 144 -3.46 -6.12 14.09
C GLY A 144 -2.21 -5.26 13.84
N ALA A 145 -2.35 -3.94 13.71
CA ALA A 145 -1.21 -3.04 13.75
C ALA A 145 -0.62 -2.95 15.16
N GLU A 146 0.71 -2.84 15.30
CA GLU A 146 1.35 -2.56 16.60
C GLU A 146 1.10 -1.13 17.08
N GLY A 147 0.87 -0.22 16.14
CA GLY A 147 0.51 1.14 16.46
C GLY A 147 0.21 1.99 15.23
N ILE A 148 -0.56 3.02 15.48
CA ILE A 148 -0.94 4.01 14.49
C ILE A 148 -0.77 5.42 15.05
N LYS A 149 -0.37 6.34 14.18
CA LYS A 149 -0.32 7.77 14.45
C LYS A 149 -0.96 8.51 13.29
N VAL A 150 -1.97 9.31 13.57
CA VAL A 150 -2.65 10.18 12.60
C VAL A 150 -2.48 11.61 13.02
N GLN A 151 -2.12 12.46 12.09
CA GLN A 151 -1.97 13.89 12.27
C GLN A 151 -2.81 14.61 11.23
N ILE A 152 -3.61 15.56 11.68
CA ILE A 152 -4.38 16.46 10.82
C ILE A 152 -3.95 17.90 11.06
N THR A 153 -3.82 18.67 9.98
CA THR A 153 -3.38 20.07 10.00
C THR A 153 -4.23 20.90 9.07
N GLY A 154 -4.53 22.11 9.48
CA GLY A 154 -5.29 23.07 8.69
C GLY A 154 -6.37 23.79 9.51
N ARG A 155 -7.37 24.35 8.84
CA ARG A 155 -8.50 25.08 9.45
C ARG A 155 -9.56 24.07 9.94
N LEU A 156 -9.27 23.45 11.09
CA LEU A 156 -10.13 22.39 11.66
C LEU A 156 -11.48 22.98 12.08
N ASN A 157 -12.58 22.37 11.63
CA ASN A 157 -13.96 22.82 11.83
C ASN A 157 -14.24 24.24 11.30
N GLY A 158 -13.46 24.72 10.33
CA GLY A 158 -13.66 26.05 9.76
C GLY A 158 -13.07 27.20 10.59
N ALA A 159 -12.26 26.92 11.61
CA ALA A 159 -11.59 27.95 12.40
C ALA A 159 -10.68 28.80 11.51
N GLU A 160 -10.59 30.12 11.79
CA GLU A 160 -9.72 31.01 11.01
C GLU A 160 -8.26 30.65 11.15
N MET A 161 -7.82 30.34 12.36
CA MET A 161 -6.43 29.93 12.62
C MET A 161 -6.25 28.44 12.37
N ALA A 162 -5.29 28.10 11.53
CA ALA A 162 -4.90 26.72 11.30
C ALA A 162 -4.25 26.14 12.55
N ARG A 163 -4.60 24.91 12.89
CA ARG A 163 -3.99 24.18 13.99
C ARG A 163 -3.68 22.74 13.58
N LYS A 164 -2.86 22.11 14.42
CA LYS A 164 -2.41 20.73 14.25
C LYS A 164 -2.93 19.91 15.42
N GLU A 165 -3.67 18.85 15.10
CA GLU A 165 -4.07 17.83 16.07
C GLU A 165 -3.44 16.47 15.71
N MET A 166 -3.11 15.69 16.72
CA MET A 166 -2.46 14.40 16.56
C MET A 166 -3.09 13.37 17.49
N TYR A 167 -3.39 12.21 16.92
CA TYR A 167 -3.90 11.03 17.63
C TYR A 167 -2.91 9.90 17.44
N LYS A 168 -2.55 9.24 18.53
CA LYS A 168 -1.60 8.12 18.51
C LYS A 168 -2.13 7.02 19.41
N GLU A 169 -2.04 5.77 18.92
CA GLU A 169 -2.33 4.57 19.69
C GLU A 169 -1.28 3.52 19.38
N GLY A 170 -0.85 2.78 20.41
CA GLY A 170 0.19 1.79 20.31
C GLY A 170 1.60 2.35 20.08
N ARG A 171 2.47 1.52 19.52
CA ARG A 171 3.90 1.77 19.36
C ARG A 171 4.23 2.20 17.93
N THR A 172 4.89 3.34 17.75
CA THR A 172 5.35 3.83 16.44
C THR A 172 6.82 4.28 16.53
N PRO A 173 7.79 3.34 16.52
CA PRO A 173 9.20 3.65 16.72
C PRO A 173 9.84 4.18 15.42
N LEU A 174 9.81 5.50 15.21
CA LEU A 174 10.31 6.14 13.98
C LEU A 174 11.84 6.04 13.83
N HIS A 175 12.58 5.90 14.95
CA HIS A 175 14.04 5.79 14.94
C HIS A 175 14.55 4.39 14.67
N THR A 176 13.72 3.37 14.80
CA THR A 176 14.08 1.97 14.57
C THR A 176 13.95 1.63 13.09
N PHE A 177 15.06 1.39 12.39
CA PHE A 177 15.06 1.10 10.94
C PHE A 177 14.46 -0.26 10.59
N ARG A 178 14.56 -1.25 11.50
CA ARG A 178 13.94 -2.57 11.31
C ARG A 178 12.43 -2.57 11.46
N ALA A 179 11.83 -1.51 12.00
CA ALA A 179 10.38 -1.39 12.10
C ALA A 179 9.75 -1.12 10.73
N ASP A 180 8.79 -1.94 10.31
CA ASP A 180 8.02 -1.75 9.07
C ASP A 180 6.95 -0.67 9.33
N ILE A 181 7.29 0.55 8.98
CA ILE A 181 6.40 1.70 9.13
C ILE A 181 5.94 2.14 7.75
N ASP A 182 4.63 2.03 7.53
CA ASP A 182 3.99 2.60 6.36
C ASP A 182 3.56 4.04 6.62
N TYR A 183 3.68 4.90 5.62
CA TYR A 183 3.41 6.33 5.73
C TYR A 183 2.69 6.85 4.50
N CYS A 184 1.70 7.69 4.73
CA CYS A 184 1.06 8.43 3.64
C CYS A 184 0.69 9.84 4.09
N GLN A 185 0.72 10.75 3.11
CA GLN A 185 0.17 12.09 3.21
C GLN A 185 -0.96 12.20 2.20
N ALA A 186 -2.14 12.59 2.68
CA ALA A 186 -3.32 12.87 1.86
C ALA A 186 -3.83 14.29 2.16
N GLU A 187 -4.56 14.84 1.22
CA GLU A 187 -5.17 16.15 1.32
C GLU A 187 -6.68 16.00 1.19
N ALA A 188 -7.42 16.70 2.03
CA ALA A 188 -8.89 16.76 1.96
C ALA A 188 -9.29 18.17 1.59
N LEU A 189 -10.02 18.33 0.48
CA LEU A 189 -10.53 19.61 0.01
C LEU A 189 -11.86 19.91 0.71
N THR A 190 -11.83 20.89 1.62
CA THR A 190 -13.03 21.36 2.30
C THR A 190 -13.48 22.71 1.77
N LYS A 191 -14.69 23.13 2.08
CA LYS A 191 -15.21 24.46 1.70
C LYS A 191 -14.35 25.63 2.21
N VAL A 192 -13.60 25.40 3.30
CA VAL A 192 -12.82 26.43 3.99
C VAL A 192 -11.34 26.40 3.59
N GLY A 193 -10.92 25.36 2.83
CA GLY A 193 -9.54 25.17 2.38
C GLY A 193 -9.09 23.72 2.50
N LEU A 194 -7.82 23.49 2.22
CA LEU A 194 -7.18 22.16 2.27
C LEU A 194 -6.82 21.77 3.71
N LEU A 195 -7.12 20.54 4.06
CA LEU A 195 -6.67 19.89 5.30
C LEU A 195 -5.63 18.82 4.95
N GLY A 196 -4.43 18.94 5.52
CA GLY A 196 -3.37 17.95 5.36
C GLY A 196 -3.51 16.83 6.38
N ILE A 197 -3.52 15.58 5.93
CA ILE A 197 -3.64 14.37 6.73
C ILE A 197 -2.36 13.56 6.56
N LYS A 198 -1.69 13.22 7.67
CA LYS A 198 -0.52 12.35 7.67
C LYS A 198 -0.80 11.14 8.53
N VAL A 199 -0.56 9.95 7.98
CA VAL A 199 -0.80 8.67 8.65
C VAL A 199 0.49 7.87 8.70
N TRP A 200 0.81 7.31 9.88
CA TRP A 200 1.90 6.37 10.11
C TRP A 200 1.31 5.11 10.72
N ILE A 201 1.57 3.96 10.13
CA ILE A 201 1.12 2.66 10.61
C ILE A 201 2.34 1.78 10.82
N CYS A 202 2.52 1.29 12.04
CA CYS A 202 3.54 0.32 12.39
C CYS A 202 2.96 -1.09 12.26
N ARG A 203 3.52 -1.89 11.35
CA ARG A 203 3.11 -3.29 11.14
C ARG A 203 3.86 -4.27 12.01
N GLY A 204 4.97 -3.82 12.63
CA GLY A 204 5.86 -4.64 13.45
C GLY A 204 7.31 -4.48 13.09
N GLU A 205 8.19 -5.26 13.71
CA GLU A 205 9.62 -5.26 13.44
C GLU A 205 10.00 -6.46 12.56
N VAL A 206 10.86 -6.22 11.58
CA VAL A 206 11.37 -7.26 10.67
C VAL A 206 12.78 -7.64 11.09
N TYR A 207 12.99 -8.92 11.39
CA TYR A 207 14.29 -9.49 11.73
C TYR A 207 14.81 -10.34 10.57
N GLY A 208 16.10 -10.25 10.30
CA GLY A 208 16.76 -10.96 9.21
C GLY A 208 16.71 -10.21 7.87
N LYS A 209 17.29 -10.82 6.84
CA LYS A 209 17.27 -10.28 5.47
C LYS A 209 15.90 -10.45 4.85
N ARG A 210 15.33 -9.37 4.33
CA ARG A 210 14.06 -9.38 3.59
C ARG A 210 14.35 -9.31 2.09
N ASP A 211 13.62 -10.10 1.32
CA ASP A 211 13.60 -9.95 -0.12
C ASP A 211 12.93 -8.61 -0.45
N LEU A 212 13.70 -7.71 -1.07
CA LEU A 212 13.22 -6.37 -1.44
C LEU A 212 12.52 -6.35 -2.79
N THR A 213 12.54 -7.47 -3.51
CA THR A 213 11.79 -7.63 -4.75
C THR A 213 10.28 -7.54 -4.48
N PRO A 214 9.52 -6.87 -5.33
CA PRO A 214 8.07 -6.77 -5.19
C PRO A 214 7.41 -8.13 -5.45
N ASN A 215 7.44 -9.01 -4.46
CA ASN A 215 6.76 -10.31 -4.53
C ASN A 215 5.28 -10.12 -4.27
N PHE A 216 4.48 -10.03 -5.33
CA PHE A 216 3.03 -9.89 -5.26
C PHE A 216 2.32 -11.24 -5.01
N SER A 217 3.01 -12.36 -5.17
CA SER A 217 2.39 -13.69 -5.20
C SER A 217 2.38 -14.45 -3.88
N GLN A 218 3.06 -13.99 -2.82
CA GLN A 218 3.15 -14.79 -1.59
C GLN A 218 3.24 -13.92 -0.33
N ASP A 219 2.22 -13.99 0.52
CA ASP A 219 2.39 -13.80 1.95
C ASP A 219 3.22 -14.98 2.51
N LYS A 220 4.54 -14.91 2.39
CA LYS A 220 5.47 -15.90 2.96
C LYS A 220 5.60 -15.80 4.49
N ASN A 221 4.69 -15.15 5.17
CA ASN A 221 4.64 -15.06 6.62
C ASN A 221 3.60 -15.98 7.25
N SER A 222 3.32 -17.16 6.67
CA SER A 222 2.89 -18.26 7.50
C SER A 222 4.15 -18.89 8.11
N PRO A 223 4.28 -19.02 9.45
CA PRO A 223 5.38 -19.78 10.03
C PRO A 223 5.29 -21.19 9.47
N ARG A 224 6.29 -21.60 8.69
CA ARG A 224 6.46 -23.01 8.32
C ARG A 224 6.56 -23.78 9.63
N GLY A 225 5.47 -24.46 9.98
CA GLY A 225 5.45 -25.39 11.09
C GLY A 225 6.59 -26.38 10.90
N ALA A 226 7.60 -26.26 11.74
CA ALA A 226 8.54 -27.31 11.98
C ALA A 226 7.77 -28.46 12.63
N ASN A 227 7.40 -29.45 11.84
CA ASN A 227 7.29 -30.83 12.29
C ASN A 227 6.88 -31.72 11.09
N GLY A 228 7.86 -32.06 10.31
CA GLY A 228 7.83 -33.24 9.44
C GLY A 228 8.36 -34.44 10.22
N ASN A 229 7.60 -34.97 11.15
CA ASN A 229 7.92 -36.27 11.72
C ASN A 229 7.38 -37.35 10.80
N ASN A 230 8.26 -37.83 9.91
CA ASN A 230 8.01 -38.88 8.93
C ASN A 230 8.01 -40.23 9.65
N GLY A 231 6.93 -40.54 10.38
CA GLY A 231 6.66 -41.84 10.95
C GLY A 231 6.08 -42.75 9.88
N GLY A 232 6.94 -43.52 9.22
CA GLY A 232 6.55 -44.54 8.27
C GLY A 232 5.65 -45.59 8.92
N ARG A 233 4.36 -45.60 8.59
CA ARG A 233 3.46 -46.74 8.87
C ARG A 233 3.68 -47.81 7.82
N LYS A 234 4.45 -48.85 8.23
CA LYS A 234 4.51 -50.12 7.50
C LYS A 234 3.12 -50.76 7.48
N PHE A 235 2.54 -50.88 6.28
CA PHE A 235 1.36 -51.73 6.07
C PHE A 235 1.73 -53.17 6.26
N ARG A 236 1.19 -53.80 7.31
CA ARG A 236 1.26 -55.25 7.58
C ARG A 236 0.11 -55.91 6.84
N GLY A 237 0.43 -56.64 5.75
CA GLY A 237 -0.53 -57.43 4.98
C GLY A 237 -1.14 -58.55 5.84
N LYS A 238 -2.46 -58.61 5.86
CA LYS A 238 -3.21 -59.77 6.37
C LYS A 238 -3.12 -60.91 5.36
N LYS A 239 -2.49 -62.02 5.76
CA LYS A 239 -2.63 -63.30 5.07
C LYS A 239 -4.02 -63.86 5.35
N ASN A 240 -4.79 -64.11 4.31
CA ASN A 240 -5.96 -65.00 4.36
C ASN A 240 -5.50 -66.44 4.42
N ASN A 241 -5.92 -67.21 5.40
CA ASN A 241 -5.92 -68.63 5.40
C ASN A 241 -7.38 -69.08 5.36
N ASN A 242 -7.74 -69.72 4.20
CA ASN A 242 -8.88 -70.57 4.09
C ASN A 242 -8.55 -71.93 4.72
N ARG A 243 -9.40 -72.35 5.61
CA ARG A 243 -9.96 -73.71 5.74
C ARG A 243 -11.26 -73.62 6.49
#